data_42b84c555450e2836ebfd6182bb06356
#
_entry.id   42b84c555450e2836ebfd6182bb06356
#
_cell.length_a   1.000
_cell.length_b   1.000
_cell.length_c   1.000
_cell.angle_alpha   90.00
_cell.angle_beta   90.00
_cell.angle_gamma   90.00
#
_symmetry.space_group_name_H-M   'P 1'
#
loop_
_entity.id
_entity.type
_entity.pdbx_description
1 polymer ?
#
loop_
_entity_poly.entity_id
_entity_poly.type
_entity_poly.pdbx_seq_one_letter_code
_entity_poly.pdbx_strand_id
1 'polypeptide(L)'
;MTFKMSDTPQTIKIFNLRSDTKEFIGAGDAYIPPHTGLPADCTDIEPPEIPAGHIAVFSPEKSAWSLTEDHRGQIVYRTDTGEALYISEPGPLPENVTTLSPDGQYEKWDGTRWVKDEEAEKAARLHEAEETKKQLLQLATDKIAPLQDA
;
A
#
# COMPACT_ATOMS: atom_id res chain seq x y z
N MET A 1 2.82 -32.99 -7.47
CA MET A 1 3.80 -34.03 -7.10
C MET A 1 4.74 -33.49 -6.06
N THR A 2 5.09 -34.29 -5.09
CA THR A 2 5.97 -33.87 -4.00
C THR A 2 7.39 -34.35 -4.27
N PHE A 3 8.34 -33.48 -4.03
CA PHE A 3 9.77 -33.81 -4.16
C PHE A 3 10.14 -34.99 -3.26
N LYS A 4 10.94 -35.91 -3.77
CA LYS A 4 11.48 -37.01 -2.99
C LYS A 4 12.98 -37.09 -3.13
N MET A 5 13.66 -37.29 -2.02
CA MET A 5 15.10 -37.56 -2.04
C MET A 5 15.37 -38.83 -2.84
N SER A 6 16.47 -38.82 -3.55
CA SER A 6 16.93 -39.95 -4.35
C SER A 6 18.35 -40.35 -3.96
N ASP A 7 18.70 -41.61 -4.20
CA ASP A 7 20.07 -42.06 -4.05
C ASP A 7 20.93 -41.78 -5.30
N THR A 8 20.32 -41.21 -6.33
CA THR A 8 21.00 -40.71 -7.53
C THR A 8 20.80 -39.21 -7.68
N PRO A 9 21.72 -38.52 -8.37
CA PRO A 9 21.52 -37.09 -8.62
C PRO A 9 20.33 -36.86 -9.54
N GLN A 10 19.66 -35.72 -9.38
CA GLN A 10 18.51 -35.36 -10.19
C GLN A 10 18.52 -33.85 -10.49
N THR A 11 17.96 -33.48 -11.63
CA THR A 11 17.71 -32.10 -11.98
C THR A 11 16.21 -31.93 -12.14
N ILE A 12 15.62 -31.04 -11.35
CA ILE A 12 14.18 -30.85 -11.34
C ILE A 12 13.85 -29.37 -11.53
N LYS A 13 12.65 -29.12 -12.04
CA LYS A 13 12.12 -27.77 -12.12
C LYS A 13 11.71 -27.32 -10.75
N ILE A 14 12.13 -26.12 -10.38
CA ILE A 14 11.78 -25.50 -9.11
C ILE A 14 11.15 -24.15 -9.33
N PHE A 15 10.44 -23.69 -8.31
CA PHE A 15 9.79 -22.38 -8.29
C PHE A 15 10.32 -21.63 -7.09
N ASN A 16 11.06 -20.55 -7.36
CA ASN A 16 11.79 -19.81 -6.33
C ASN A 16 10.85 -18.87 -5.58
N LEU A 17 11.11 -18.75 -4.28
CA LEU A 17 10.31 -17.98 -3.36
C LEU A 17 11.15 -16.90 -2.71
N ARG A 18 10.53 -15.76 -2.47
CA ARG A 18 11.13 -14.74 -1.63
C ARG A 18 11.17 -15.27 -0.20
N SER A 19 12.32 -15.10 0.48
CA SER A 19 12.52 -15.72 1.79
C SER A 19 11.59 -15.19 2.88
N ASP A 20 11.21 -13.92 2.81
CA ASP A 20 10.39 -13.26 3.81
C ASP A 20 8.89 -13.49 3.59
N THR A 21 8.41 -13.33 2.37
CA THR A 21 6.97 -13.38 2.06
C THR A 21 6.52 -14.70 1.46
N LYS A 22 7.46 -15.53 0.97
CA LYS A 22 7.17 -16.75 0.21
C LYS A 22 6.47 -16.48 -1.12
N GLU A 23 6.65 -15.28 -1.62
CA GLU A 23 6.13 -14.86 -2.92
C GLU A 23 6.94 -15.50 -4.05
N PHE A 24 6.25 -15.97 -5.10
CA PHE A 24 6.90 -16.54 -6.28
C PHE A 24 7.73 -15.47 -7.00
N ILE A 25 9.00 -15.75 -7.25
CA ILE A 25 9.91 -14.82 -7.91
C ILE A 25 10.54 -15.37 -9.20
N GLY A 26 10.18 -16.57 -9.61
CA GLY A 26 10.64 -17.11 -10.88
C GLY A 26 10.88 -18.62 -10.84
N ALA A 27 10.78 -19.24 -11.99
CA ALA A 27 11.05 -20.68 -12.15
C ALA A 27 12.50 -20.90 -12.56
N GLY A 28 13.04 -22.05 -12.22
CA GLY A 28 14.38 -22.45 -12.62
C GLY A 28 14.55 -23.95 -12.51
N ASP A 29 15.77 -24.41 -12.76
CA ASP A 29 16.13 -25.82 -12.61
C ASP A 29 17.16 -25.94 -11.49
N ALA A 30 17.03 -26.96 -10.66
CA ALA A 30 17.97 -27.23 -9.58
C ALA A 30 18.59 -28.60 -9.75
N TYR A 31 19.92 -28.64 -9.69
CA TYR A 31 20.66 -29.89 -9.59
C TYR A 31 20.68 -30.31 -8.13
N ILE A 32 20.23 -31.50 -7.85
CA ILE A 32 20.11 -32.02 -6.49
C ILE A 32 20.99 -33.26 -6.36
N PRO A 33 22.08 -33.19 -5.57
CA PRO A 33 22.95 -34.35 -5.34
C PRO A 33 22.21 -35.49 -4.65
N PRO A 34 22.76 -36.71 -4.69
CA PRO A 34 22.16 -37.84 -3.99
C PRO A 34 21.93 -37.54 -2.51
N HIS A 35 20.84 -38.04 -1.97
CA HIS A 35 20.48 -37.94 -0.55
C HIS A 35 20.33 -36.50 -0.06
N THR A 36 19.97 -35.58 -0.96
CA THR A 36 19.84 -34.16 -0.65
C THR A 36 18.40 -33.71 -0.87
N GLY A 37 17.93 -32.80 0.00
CA GLY A 37 16.61 -32.21 -0.14
C GLY A 37 16.59 -31.03 -1.09
N LEU A 38 15.45 -30.40 -1.24
CA LEU A 38 15.30 -29.19 -2.05
C LEU A 38 16.14 -28.05 -1.47
N PRO A 39 16.69 -27.16 -2.33
CA PRO A 39 17.33 -25.93 -1.85
C PRO A 39 16.34 -25.09 -1.04
N ALA A 40 16.89 -24.16 -0.24
CA ALA A 40 16.07 -23.24 0.52
C ALA A 40 15.27 -22.33 -0.40
N ASP A 41 14.13 -21.86 0.08
CA ASP A 41 13.29 -20.86 -0.59
C ASP A 41 12.89 -21.26 -2.01
N CYS A 42 12.49 -22.52 -2.16
CA CYS A 42 11.89 -23.00 -3.41
C CYS A 42 10.93 -24.16 -3.14
N THR A 43 10.10 -24.46 -4.13
CA THR A 43 9.21 -25.61 -4.10
C THR A 43 9.20 -26.27 -5.49
N ASP A 44 8.85 -27.54 -5.54
CA ASP A 44 8.66 -28.26 -6.79
C ASP A 44 7.21 -28.21 -7.28
N ILE A 45 6.33 -27.56 -6.53
CA ILE A 45 4.91 -27.43 -6.86
C ILE A 45 4.71 -26.21 -7.74
N GLU A 46 4.18 -26.41 -8.94
CA GLU A 46 3.95 -25.33 -9.88
C GLU A 46 2.89 -24.35 -9.36
N PRO A 47 3.15 -23.02 -9.42
CA PRO A 47 2.15 -22.04 -9.04
C PRO A 47 1.00 -22.01 -10.06
N PRO A 48 -0.20 -21.58 -9.65
CA PRO A 48 -1.29 -21.40 -10.58
C PRO A 48 -1.02 -20.20 -11.51
N GLU A 49 -1.85 -20.06 -12.53
CA GLU A 49 -1.81 -18.87 -13.38
C GLU A 49 -2.03 -17.63 -12.52
N ILE A 50 -1.15 -16.64 -12.65
CA ILE A 50 -1.19 -15.43 -11.84
C ILE A 50 -1.86 -14.32 -12.64
N PRO A 51 -3.08 -13.89 -12.27
CA PRO A 51 -3.74 -12.78 -12.96
C PRO A 51 -3.01 -11.46 -12.77
N ALA A 52 -3.28 -10.51 -13.64
CA ALA A 52 -2.74 -9.16 -13.48
C ALA A 52 -3.18 -8.58 -12.14
N GLY A 53 -2.27 -7.88 -11.46
CA GLY A 53 -2.55 -7.27 -10.16
C GLY A 53 -2.56 -8.26 -8.99
N HIS A 54 -2.03 -9.47 -9.20
CA HIS A 54 -1.96 -10.50 -8.17
C HIS A 54 -0.55 -11.06 -8.07
N ILE A 55 -0.27 -11.70 -6.95
CA ILE A 55 0.94 -12.49 -6.75
C ILE A 55 0.56 -13.86 -6.22
N ALA A 56 1.44 -14.84 -6.42
CA ALA A 56 1.28 -16.17 -5.84
C ALA A 56 2.18 -16.28 -4.61
N VAL A 57 1.62 -16.74 -3.51
CA VAL A 57 2.32 -16.95 -2.24
C VAL A 57 2.22 -18.40 -1.86
N PHE A 58 3.34 -19.02 -1.54
CA PHE A 58 3.40 -20.43 -1.18
C PHE A 58 3.27 -20.62 0.32
N SER A 59 2.44 -21.56 0.75
CA SER A 59 2.34 -21.95 2.14
C SER A 59 3.06 -23.29 2.33
N PRO A 60 4.24 -23.33 2.97
CA PRO A 60 4.93 -24.59 3.21
C PRO A 60 4.13 -25.55 4.06
N GLU A 61 3.36 -25.05 5.01
CA GLU A 61 2.52 -25.87 5.89
C GLU A 61 1.43 -26.62 5.13
N LYS A 62 0.81 -25.95 4.16
CA LYS A 62 -0.26 -26.52 3.35
C LYS A 62 0.23 -27.15 2.06
N SER A 63 1.50 -26.95 1.72
CA SER A 63 2.09 -27.35 0.44
C SER A 63 1.23 -26.88 -0.74
N ALA A 64 0.79 -25.64 -0.68
CA ALA A 64 -0.15 -25.09 -1.65
C ALA A 64 0.11 -23.60 -1.89
N TRP A 65 -0.28 -23.16 -3.08
CA TRP A 65 -0.21 -21.76 -3.49
C TRP A 65 -1.53 -21.06 -3.21
N SER A 66 -1.45 -19.79 -2.89
CA SER A 66 -2.62 -18.90 -2.85
C SER A 66 -2.33 -17.65 -3.66
N LEU A 67 -3.38 -17.08 -4.26
CA LEU A 67 -3.27 -15.81 -4.98
C LEU A 67 -3.65 -14.68 -4.03
N THR A 68 -2.88 -13.60 -4.08
CA THR A 68 -3.10 -12.43 -3.24
C THR A 68 -3.10 -11.21 -4.13
N GLU A 69 -4.01 -10.28 -3.88
CA GLU A 69 -4.00 -9.00 -4.58
C GLU A 69 -2.71 -8.24 -4.29
N ASP A 70 -2.19 -7.56 -5.29
CA ASP A 70 -0.95 -6.80 -5.16
C ASP A 70 -1.17 -5.37 -5.68
N HIS A 71 -1.25 -4.45 -4.74
CA HIS A 71 -1.41 -3.02 -5.03
C HIS A 71 -0.17 -2.22 -4.66
N ARG A 72 0.95 -2.91 -4.44
CA ARG A 72 2.21 -2.25 -4.06
C ARG A 72 2.63 -1.23 -5.11
N GLY A 73 3.14 -0.08 -4.65
CA GLY A 73 3.55 1.01 -5.51
C GLY A 73 2.42 1.94 -5.91
N GLN A 74 1.19 1.65 -5.52
CA GLN A 74 0.05 2.51 -5.80
C GLN A 74 -0.18 3.48 -4.66
N ILE A 75 -0.72 4.65 -5.00
CA ILE A 75 -1.17 5.63 -4.02
C ILE A 75 -2.69 5.62 -4.04
N VAL A 76 -3.29 5.47 -2.88
CA VAL A 76 -4.73 5.53 -2.70
C VAL A 76 -5.07 6.64 -1.72
N TYR A 77 -6.34 7.02 -1.65
CA TYR A 77 -6.77 8.17 -0.86
C TYR A 77 -7.87 7.73 0.08
N ARG A 78 -7.78 8.16 1.33
CA ARG A 78 -8.81 7.87 2.33
C ARG A 78 -10.08 8.62 1.98
N THR A 79 -11.21 7.91 2.00
CA THR A 79 -12.49 8.52 1.64
C THR A 79 -13.04 9.44 2.73
N ASP A 80 -12.54 9.33 3.96
CA ASP A 80 -12.95 10.18 5.08
C ASP A 80 -12.18 11.50 5.14
N THR A 81 -10.88 11.50 4.80
CA THR A 81 -10.02 12.67 4.94
C THR A 81 -9.38 13.14 3.64
N GLY A 82 -9.35 12.30 2.60
CA GLY A 82 -8.62 12.59 1.37
C GLY A 82 -7.12 12.41 1.48
N GLU A 83 -6.63 11.88 2.61
CA GLU A 83 -5.21 11.67 2.82
C GLU A 83 -4.66 10.60 1.89
N ALA A 84 -3.49 10.85 1.30
CA ALA A 84 -2.83 9.88 0.43
C ALA A 84 -2.14 8.81 1.25
N LEU A 85 -2.29 7.55 0.81
CA LEU A 85 -1.62 6.40 1.41
C LEU A 85 -0.84 5.66 0.33
N TYR A 86 0.41 5.36 0.61
CA TYR A 86 1.23 4.53 -0.26
C TYR A 86 1.11 3.07 0.14
N ILE A 87 0.82 2.20 -0.83
CA ILE A 87 0.67 0.76 -0.57
C ILE A 87 2.03 0.11 -0.70
N SER A 88 2.54 -0.41 0.40
CA SER A 88 3.87 -1.04 0.48
C SER A 88 3.82 -2.55 0.68
N GLU A 89 2.66 -3.11 0.97
CA GLU A 89 2.52 -4.54 1.23
C GLU A 89 1.49 -5.18 0.30
N PRO A 90 1.66 -6.49 -0.03
CA PRO A 90 0.65 -7.20 -0.79
C PRO A 90 -0.62 -7.40 0.04
N GLY A 91 -1.73 -7.52 -0.63
CA GLY A 91 -3.02 -7.76 -0.01
C GLY A 91 -4.10 -6.89 -0.62
N PRO A 92 -5.36 -7.09 -0.22
CA PRO A 92 -6.44 -6.25 -0.69
C PRO A 92 -6.26 -4.82 -0.19
N LEU A 93 -6.86 -3.86 -0.90
CA LEU A 93 -6.84 -2.47 -0.47
C LEU A 93 -7.54 -2.32 0.88
N PRO A 94 -7.05 -1.40 1.74
CA PRO A 94 -7.74 -1.11 3.00
C PRO A 94 -9.15 -0.63 2.77
N GLU A 95 -9.99 -0.74 3.80
CA GLU A 95 -11.34 -0.19 3.74
C GLU A 95 -11.30 1.33 3.71
N ASN A 96 -12.33 1.93 3.13
CA ASN A 96 -12.50 3.39 3.09
C ASN A 96 -11.36 4.12 2.34
N VAL A 97 -10.89 3.50 1.25
CA VAL A 97 -9.91 4.14 0.35
C VAL A 97 -10.41 4.07 -1.09
N THR A 98 -9.88 4.96 -1.92
CA THR A 98 -10.19 5.02 -3.34
C THR A 98 -8.91 5.32 -4.12
N THR A 99 -8.86 4.86 -5.36
CA THR A 99 -7.74 5.20 -6.26
C THR A 99 -7.91 6.59 -6.89
N LEU A 100 -9.09 7.19 -6.74
CA LEU A 100 -9.37 8.51 -7.27
C LEU A 100 -8.84 9.57 -6.31
N SER A 101 -8.02 10.49 -6.84
CA SER A 101 -7.50 11.60 -6.03
C SER A 101 -8.53 12.74 -5.96
N PRO A 102 -8.65 13.43 -4.81
CA PRO A 102 -9.47 14.63 -4.78
C PRO A 102 -8.85 15.73 -5.65
N ASP A 103 -9.69 16.47 -6.38
CA ASP A 103 -9.23 17.50 -7.31
C ASP A 103 -8.80 18.80 -6.63
N GLY A 104 -9.21 19.00 -5.39
CA GLY A 104 -8.88 20.24 -4.68
C GLY A 104 -9.09 20.09 -3.19
N GLN A 105 -9.06 21.24 -2.51
CA GLN A 105 -9.36 21.27 -1.08
C GLN A 105 -10.86 21.24 -0.87
N TYR A 106 -11.27 20.79 0.31
CA TYR A 106 -12.67 20.79 0.72
C TYR A 106 -13.57 19.93 -0.18
N GLU A 107 -13.09 18.73 -0.48
CA GLU A 107 -13.88 17.73 -1.17
C GLU A 107 -14.26 16.62 -0.20
N LYS A 108 -15.39 15.98 -0.46
CA LYS A 108 -15.84 14.82 0.30
C LYS A 108 -16.21 13.69 -0.66
N TRP A 109 -16.11 12.48 -0.16
CA TRP A 109 -16.43 11.28 -0.93
C TRP A 109 -17.95 11.01 -0.82
N ASP A 110 -18.61 10.89 -1.97
CA ASP A 110 -20.07 10.66 -1.99
C ASP A 110 -20.46 9.19 -2.09
N GLY A 111 -19.46 8.31 -2.13
CA GLY A 111 -19.64 6.87 -2.33
C GLY A 111 -19.10 6.37 -3.66
N THR A 112 -18.95 7.25 -4.65
CA THR A 112 -18.45 6.91 -5.97
C THR A 112 -17.38 7.87 -6.50
N ARG A 113 -17.38 9.11 -6.03
CA ARG A 113 -16.45 10.13 -6.50
C ARG A 113 -16.27 11.23 -5.45
N TRP A 114 -15.28 12.07 -5.67
CA TRP A 114 -15.07 13.26 -4.87
C TRP A 114 -15.99 14.37 -5.34
N VAL A 115 -16.68 15.00 -4.40
CA VAL A 115 -17.55 16.15 -4.67
C VAL A 115 -17.18 17.29 -3.74
N LYS A 116 -17.48 18.51 -4.16
CA LYS A 116 -17.16 19.69 -3.38
C LYS A 116 -17.90 19.68 -2.03
N ASP A 117 -17.17 19.93 -0.96
CA ASP A 117 -17.72 20.07 0.38
C ASP A 117 -17.88 21.56 0.69
N GLU A 118 -19.05 22.09 0.38
CA GLU A 118 -19.35 23.52 0.56
C GLU A 118 -19.32 23.95 2.02
N GLU A 119 -19.73 23.06 2.92
CA GLU A 119 -19.74 23.38 4.34
C GLU A 119 -18.32 23.49 4.90
N ALA A 120 -17.41 22.59 4.53
CA ALA A 120 -16.03 22.65 4.95
C ALA A 120 -15.32 23.87 4.37
N GLU A 121 -15.59 24.20 3.11
CA GLU A 121 -15.03 25.39 2.46
C GLU A 121 -15.49 26.67 3.16
N LYS A 122 -16.78 26.77 3.47
CA LYS A 122 -17.37 27.89 4.18
C LYS A 122 -16.75 28.04 5.59
N ALA A 123 -16.62 26.94 6.31
CA ALA A 123 -16.02 26.93 7.64
C ALA A 123 -14.56 27.39 7.59
N ALA A 124 -13.79 26.96 6.60
CA ALA A 124 -12.42 27.36 6.42
C ALA A 124 -12.29 28.85 6.10
N ARG A 125 -13.16 29.37 5.25
CA ARG A 125 -13.18 30.80 4.93
C ARG A 125 -13.48 31.66 6.14
N LEU A 126 -14.44 31.24 6.96
CA LEU A 126 -14.75 31.93 8.20
C LEU A 126 -13.58 31.92 9.17
N HIS A 127 -12.91 30.79 9.30
CA HIS A 127 -11.74 30.65 10.15
C HIS A 127 -10.61 31.57 9.69
N GLU A 128 -10.31 31.61 8.40
CA GLU A 128 -9.29 32.47 7.82
C GLU A 128 -9.61 33.96 8.06
N ALA A 129 -10.88 34.34 7.91
CA ALA A 129 -11.31 35.72 8.15
C ALA A 129 -11.13 36.10 9.61
N GLU A 130 -11.45 35.21 10.54
CA GLU A 130 -11.24 35.45 11.96
C GLU A 130 -9.76 35.56 12.33
N GLU A 131 -8.91 34.72 11.77
CA GLU A 131 -7.46 34.77 11.99
C GLU A 131 -6.87 36.09 11.45
N THR A 132 -7.27 36.51 10.27
CA THR A 132 -6.83 37.77 9.68
C THR A 132 -7.24 38.94 10.55
N LYS A 133 -8.48 38.93 11.05
CA LYS A 133 -8.98 39.99 11.95
C LYS A 133 -8.14 40.07 13.23
N LYS A 134 -7.81 38.94 13.84
CA LYS A 134 -6.96 38.87 15.02
C LYS A 134 -5.58 39.46 14.74
N GLN A 135 -4.98 39.11 13.62
CA GLN A 135 -3.66 39.63 13.24
C GLN A 135 -3.67 41.12 13.05
N LEU A 136 -4.69 41.68 12.41
CA LEU A 136 -4.83 43.12 12.19
C LEU A 136 -5.02 43.84 13.50
N LEU A 137 -5.81 43.33 14.41
CA LEU A 137 -6.00 43.92 15.74
C LEU A 137 -4.71 43.91 16.55
N GLN A 138 -3.95 42.83 16.48
CA GLN A 138 -2.66 42.75 17.16
C GLN A 138 -1.65 43.78 16.64
N LEU A 139 -1.58 43.93 15.32
CA LEU A 139 -0.70 44.92 14.70
C LEU A 139 -1.09 46.37 15.08
N ALA A 140 -2.37 46.65 15.15
CA ALA A 140 -2.87 47.96 15.57
C ALA A 140 -2.50 48.25 17.03
N THR A 141 -2.63 47.25 17.90
CA THR A 141 -2.26 47.36 19.29
C THR A 141 -0.76 47.63 19.47
N ASP A 142 0.07 46.87 18.73
CA ASP A 142 1.53 47.04 18.79
C ASP A 142 1.99 48.41 18.30
N LYS A 143 1.32 48.99 17.31
CA LYS A 143 1.63 50.31 16.80
C LYS A 143 1.24 51.42 17.76
N ILE A 144 0.18 51.25 18.52
CA ILE A 144 -0.32 52.27 19.44
C ILE A 144 0.50 52.30 20.73
N ALA A 145 0.92 51.18 21.25
CA ALA A 145 1.62 51.07 22.52
C ALA A 145 2.85 51.96 22.65
N PRO A 146 3.77 52.05 21.65
CA PRO A 146 4.92 52.94 21.75
C PRO A 146 4.55 54.41 21.80
N LEU A 147 3.46 54.82 21.19
CA LEU A 147 3.02 56.22 21.19
C LEU A 147 2.45 56.64 22.53
N GLN A 148 1.90 55.73 23.30
CA GLN A 148 1.33 56.00 24.61
C GLN A 148 2.40 56.25 25.67
N ASP A 149 3.60 55.72 25.46
CA ASP A 149 4.73 55.88 26.39
C ASP A 149 5.50 57.16 26.20
N ALA A 150 5.21 57.89 25.17
CA ALA A 150 5.90 59.13 24.85
C ALA A 150 5.40 60.37 25.68
#